data_bee4aff5bf727bd9b9aa9446d349192e
#
_entry.id   bee4aff5bf727bd9b9aa9446d349192e
#
_cell.length_a   1.000
_cell.length_b   1.000
_cell.length_c   1.000
_cell.angle_alpha   90.00
_cell.angle_beta   90.00
_cell.angle_gamma   90.00
#
_symmetry.space_group_name_H-M   'P 1'
#
loop_
_entity.id
_entity.type
_entity.pdbx_description
1 polymer ?
#
loop_
_entity_poly.entity_id
_entity_poly.type
_entity_poly.pdbx_seq_one_letter_code
_entity_poly.pdbx_strand_id
1 'polypeptide(L)'
;MYANTDFEKSIGDSIQTIMMSGKATVKLMTTDSLKNQPLQVVLSREDMQVLRFLASDPKMFMEDIPNYGVIMPQVKILFEKSKSEKVEMALDFGLRKWVLIDGTGKELKRYALVKYELLRFAHCIFPNDEMITNLYNTSTK
;
A
#
# COMPACT_ATOMS: atom_id res chain seq x y z
N MET A 1 -22.27 -15.44 10.99
CA MET A 1 -22.78 -15.13 9.65
C MET A 1 -22.97 -13.62 9.45
N TYR A 2 -23.66 -12.96 10.37
CA TYR A 2 -23.90 -11.51 10.24
C TYR A 2 -22.65 -10.66 10.44
N ALA A 3 -21.75 -11.09 11.33
CA ALA A 3 -20.51 -10.39 11.58
C ALA A 3 -19.61 -10.36 10.32
N ASN A 4 -19.67 -11.41 9.50
CA ASN A 4 -18.90 -11.47 8.25
C ASN A 4 -19.44 -10.48 7.22
N THR A 5 -20.74 -10.23 7.22
CA THR A 5 -21.37 -9.28 6.29
C THR A 5 -20.88 -7.86 6.57
N ASP A 6 -20.83 -7.46 7.84
CA ASP A 6 -20.33 -6.14 8.21
C ASP A 6 -18.84 -5.99 7.88
N PHE A 7 -18.06 -7.03 8.10
CA PHE A 7 -16.64 -7.06 7.77
C PHE A 7 -16.41 -6.93 6.27
N GLU A 8 -17.17 -7.70 5.48
CA GLU A 8 -17.09 -7.65 4.02
C GLU A 8 -17.48 -6.28 3.49
N LYS A 9 -18.49 -5.65 4.11
CA LYS A 9 -18.89 -4.29 3.74
C LYS A 9 -17.78 -3.29 4.03
N SER A 10 -17.12 -3.41 5.18
CA SER A 10 -16.00 -2.53 5.53
C SER A 10 -14.85 -2.66 4.52
N ILE A 11 -14.57 -3.87 4.06
CA ILE A 11 -13.56 -4.11 3.03
C ILE A 11 -13.98 -3.46 1.72
N GLY A 12 -15.22 -3.67 1.28
CA GLY A 12 -15.75 -3.09 0.06
C GLY A 12 -15.73 -1.57 0.08
N ASP A 13 -16.14 -0.96 1.19
CA ASP A 13 -16.12 0.49 1.36
C ASP A 13 -14.69 1.03 1.30
N SER A 14 -13.75 0.31 1.90
CA SER A 14 -12.33 0.71 1.90
C SER A 14 -11.74 0.64 0.50
N ILE A 15 -12.04 -0.40 -0.26
CA ILE A 15 -11.60 -0.54 -1.65
C ILE A 15 -12.17 0.61 -2.48
N GLN A 16 -13.45 0.93 -2.28
CA GLN A 16 -14.09 2.03 -2.99
C GLN A 16 -13.40 3.36 -2.65
N THR A 17 -13.04 3.57 -1.38
CA THR A 17 -12.30 4.77 -0.96
C THR A 17 -10.98 4.88 -1.71
N ILE A 18 -10.25 3.78 -1.89
CA ILE A 18 -9.02 3.76 -2.68
C ILE A 18 -9.30 4.22 -4.11
N MET A 19 -10.30 3.62 -4.75
CA MET A 19 -10.62 3.90 -6.16
C MET A 19 -11.11 5.32 -6.38
N MET A 20 -11.76 5.92 -5.38
CA MET A 20 -12.37 7.25 -5.50
C MET A 20 -11.56 8.33 -4.79
N SER A 21 -10.37 8.03 -4.28
CA SER A 21 -9.53 9.00 -3.58
C SER A 21 -9.03 10.08 -4.53
N GLY A 22 -9.03 11.32 -4.04
CA GLY A 22 -8.48 12.45 -4.79
C GLY A 22 -7.06 12.80 -4.38
N LYS A 23 -6.56 12.17 -3.32
CA LYS A 23 -5.22 12.42 -2.80
C LYS A 23 -4.62 11.13 -2.28
N ALA A 24 -3.34 10.92 -2.53
CA ALA A 24 -2.60 9.83 -1.92
C ALA A 24 -1.23 10.33 -1.46
N THR A 25 -0.84 9.90 -0.27
CA THR A 25 0.46 10.20 0.31
C THR A 25 1.21 8.90 0.51
N VAL A 26 2.40 8.81 -0.06
CA VAL A 26 3.26 7.62 0.07
C VAL A 26 4.27 7.92 1.17
N LYS A 27 4.30 7.04 2.18
CA LYS A 27 5.18 7.19 3.34
C LYS A 27 6.24 6.10 3.32
N LEU A 28 7.49 6.51 3.50
CA LEU A 28 8.61 5.60 3.64
C LEU A 28 8.73 5.20 5.12
N MET A 29 8.71 3.90 5.39
CA MET A 29 8.67 3.37 6.75
C MET A 29 10.03 2.87 7.25
N THR A 30 11.09 3.07 6.49
CA THR A 30 12.43 2.65 6.89
C THR A 30 13.02 3.62 7.91
N THR A 31 13.87 3.09 8.81
CA THR A 31 14.52 3.91 9.84
C THR A 31 15.83 4.52 9.37
N ASP A 32 16.37 4.05 8.24
CA ASP A 32 17.60 4.57 7.67
C ASP A 32 17.29 5.82 6.87
N SER A 33 17.21 6.94 7.57
CA SER A 33 16.99 8.22 6.91
C SER A 33 18.29 8.71 6.33
N LEU A 34 18.41 8.68 5.01
CA LEU A 34 19.30 9.60 4.33
C LEU A 34 18.76 10.98 4.63
N LYS A 35 19.57 11.83 5.26
CA LYS A 35 19.14 13.10 5.85
C LYS A 35 18.46 14.07 4.88
N ASN A 36 18.58 13.83 3.58
CA ASN A 36 18.05 14.71 2.54
C ASN A 36 16.90 14.13 1.74
N GLN A 37 16.36 12.98 2.17
CA GLN A 37 15.27 12.33 1.47
C GLN A 37 13.96 12.58 2.21
N PRO A 38 12.90 13.04 1.53
CA PRO A 38 11.60 13.16 2.18
C PRO A 38 11.08 11.79 2.58
N LEU A 39 10.49 11.71 3.78
CA LEU A 39 9.92 10.46 4.28
C LEU A 39 8.48 10.26 3.81
N GLN A 40 7.88 11.26 3.21
CA GLN A 40 6.56 11.14 2.61
C GLN A 40 6.44 12.06 1.41
N VAL A 41 5.67 11.60 0.43
CA VAL A 41 5.46 12.32 -0.82
C VAL A 41 3.98 12.30 -1.13
N VAL A 42 3.40 13.49 -1.36
CA VAL A 42 2.04 13.60 -1.88
C VAL A 42 2.14 13.40 -3.40
N LEU A 43 1.38 12.44 -3.92
CA LEU A 43 1.47 12.07 -5.32
C LEU A 43 0.90 13.16 -6.24
N SER A 44 1.54 13.34 -7.39
CA SER A 44 1.01 14.14 -8.48
C SER A 44 -0.24 13.47 -9.06
N ARG A 45 -0.98 14.19 -9.91
CA ARG A 45 -2.14 13.64 -10.59
C ARG A 45 -1.76 12.43 -11.44
N GLU A 46 -0.64 12.52 -12.15
CA GLU A 46 -0.14 11.45 -13.02
C GLU A 46 0.21 10.20 -12.22
N ASP A 47 0.93 10.39 -11.13
CA ASP A 47 1.32 9.28 -10.26
C ASP A 47 0.10 8.65 -9.59
N MET A 48 -0.91 9.46 -9.23
CA MET A 48 -2.19 8.96 -8.72
C MET A 48 -2.89 8.05 -9.72
N GLN A 49 -2.86 8.41 -11.01
CA GLN A 49 -3.47 7.60 -12.05
C GLN A 49 -2.75 6.25 -12.19
N VAL A 50 -1.43 6.27 -12.15
CA VAL A 50 -0.63 5.03 -12.20
C VAL A 50 -0.95 4.15 -11.00
N LEU A 51 -0.96 4.73 -9.81
CA LEU A 51 -1.22 3.99 -8.58
C LEU A 51 -2.63 3.39 -8.57
N ARG A 52 -3.64 4.17 -8.98
CA ARG A 52 -5.02 3.65 -9.05
C ARG A 52 -5.15 2.51 -10.06
N PHE A 53 -4.45 2.62 -11.19
CA PHE A 53 -4.45 1.56 -12.19
C PHE A 53 -3.85 0.29 -11.60
N LEU A 54 -2.72 0.38 -10.92
CA LEU A 54 -2.08 -0.78 -10.29
C LEU A 54 -2.97 -1.36 -9.19
N ALA A 55 -3.55 -0.50 -8.36
CA ALA A 55 -4.37 -0.92 -7.23
C ALA A 55 -5.71 -1.52 -7.66
N SER A 56 -6.19 -1.22 -8.87
CA SER A 56 -7.47 -1.74 -9.37
C SER A 56 -7.37 -3.15 -9.94
N ASP A 57 -6.17 -3.69 -10.10
CA ASP A 57 -5.99 -5.05 -10.62
C ASP A 57 -6.56 -6.05 -9.61
N PRO A 58 -7.46 -6.96 -10.04
CA PRO A 58 -8.01 -7.97 -9.14
C PRO A 58 -6.95 -8.82 -8.44
N LYS A 59 -5.76 -8.96 -9.02
CA LYS A 59 -4.66 -9.71 -8.40
C LYS A 59 -4.18 -9.07 -7.09
N MET A 60 -4.48 -7.78 -6.88
CA MET A 60 -4.16 -7.11 -5.61
C MET A 60 -4.96 -7.66 -4.44
N PHE A 61 -6.09 -8.29 -4.71
CA PHE A 61 -7.03 -8.72 -3.68
C PHE A 61 -7.07 -10.24 -3.51
N MET A 62 -5.99 -10.91 -3.89
CA MET A 62 -5.84 -12.34 -3.66
C MET A 62 -5.41 -12.58 -2.22
N GLU A 63 -6.16 -13.42 -1.51
CA GLU A 63 -5.87 -13.73 -0.10
C GLU A 63 -4.48 -14.31 0.06
N ASP A 64 -3.83 -13.87 1.13
CA ASP A 64 -2.54 -14.40 1.54
C ASP A 64 -2.79 -15.60 2.48
N ILE A 65 -2.38 -16.77 2.06
CA ILE A 65 -2.53 -18.01 2.82
C ILE A 65 -1.16 -18.69 2.92
N PRO A 66 -0.66 -18.96 4.14
CA PRO A 66 -1.19 -18.65 5.46
C PRO A 66 -1.09 -17.17 5.80
N ASN A 67 -2.04 -16.68 6.59
CA ASN A 67 -2.16 -15.26 6.91
C ASN A 67 -1.72 -14.99 8.36
N TYR A 68 -0.44 -15.22 8.64
CA TYR A 68 0.10 -14.92 9.96
C TYR A 68 1.55 -14.48 9.83
N GLY A 69 2.06 -13.95 10.94
CA GLY A 69 3.39 -13.36 11.01
C GLY A 69 3.30 -11.84 11.14
N VAL A 70 4.42 -11.24 11.45
CA VAL A 70 4.53 -9.79 11.61
C VAL A 70 4.80 -9.15 10.26
N ILE A 71 3.98 -8.15 9.92
CA ILE A 71 4.20 -7.33 8.73
C ILE A 71 5.12 -6.17 9.11
N MET A 72 6.18 -6.00 8.36
CA MET A 72 7.09 -4.86 8.50
C MET A 72 7.12 -4.11 7.17
N PRO A 73 6.14 -3.24 6.94
CA PRO A 73 6.03 -2.56 5.64
C PRO A 73 7.17 -1.59 5.42
N GLN A 74 7.69 -1.54 4.21
CA GLN A 74 8.66 -0.53 3.80
C GLN A 74 7.96 0.75 3.37
N VAL A 75 6.73 0.63 2.88
CA VAL A 75 5.95 1.76 2.37
C VAL A 75 4.51 1.64 2.83
N LYS A 76 3.92 2.77 3.22
CA LYS A 76 2.48 2.88 3.45
C LYS A 76 1.92 3.95 2.51
N ILE A 77 0.75 3.69 1.95
CA ILE A 77 0.07 4.64 1.09
C ILE A 77 -1.25 5.03 1.74
N LEU A 78 -1.40 6.31 2.05
CA LEU A 78 -2.64 6.85 2.61
C LEU A 78 -3.49 7.40 1.48
N PHE A 79 -4.65 6.81 1.25
CA PHE A 79 -5.63 7.27 0.28
C PHE A 79 -6.69 8.10 0.99
N GLU A 80 -6.95 9.29 0.48
CA GLU A 80 -7.93 10.21 1.06
C GLU A 80 -8.99 10.56 0.03
N LYS A 81 -10.22 10.16 0.32
CA LYS A 81 -11.39 10.57 -0.47
C LYS A 81 -11.97 11.86 0.12
N SER A 82 -11.96 11.97 1.47
CA SER A 82 -12.38 13.15 2.20
C SER A 82 -11.65 13.16 3.54
N LYS A 83 -11.90 14.18 4.35
CA LYS A 83 -11.29 14.25 5.70
C LYS A 83 -11.67 13.08 6.58
N SER A 84 -12.87 12.53 6.39
CA SER A 84 -13.39 11.42 7.19
C SER A 84 -13.26 10.06 6.52
N GLU A 85 -12.94 10.03 5.23
CA GLU A 85 -12.86 8.78 4.46
C GLU A 85 -11.43 8.56 3.97
N LYS A 86 -10.68 7.84 4.78
CA LYS A 86 -9.26 7.53 4.53
C LYS A 86 -9.02 6.05 4.68
N VAL A 87 -8.09 5.53 3.89
CA VAL A 87 -7.70 4.12 3.91
C VAL A 87 -6.19 4.04 3.66
N GLU A 88 -5.52 3.10 4.30
CA GLU A 88 -4.10 2.86 4.08
C GLU A 88 -3.84 1.50 3.47
N MET A 89 -2.83 1.45 2.61
CA MET A 89 -2.20 0.22 2.15
C MET A 89 -0.81 0.16 2.75
N ALA A 90 -0.52 -0.88 3.54
CA ALA A 90 0.83 -1.12 4.06
C ALA A 90 1.49 -2.21 3.22
N LEU A 91 2.59 -1.88 2.56
CA LEU A 91 3.23 -2.76 1.59
C LEU A 91 4.54 -3.32 2.15
N ASP A 92 4.58 -4.64 2.34
CA ASP A 92 5.80 -5.36 2.73
C ASP A 92 6.32 -6.09 1.50
N PHE A 93 7.27 -5.47 0.82
CA PHE A 93 7.85 -6.03 -0.40
C PHE A 93 8.77 -7.22 -0.11
N GLY A 94 9.34 -7.26 1.10
CA GLY A 94 10.20 -8.37 1.49
C GLY A 94 9.42 -9.67 1.66
N LEU A 95 8.27 -9.60 2.31
CA LEU A 95 7.40 -10.75 2.52
C LEU A 95 6.38 -10.94 1.40
N ARG A 96 6.29 -9.98 0.48
CA ARG A 96 5.30 -9.96 -0.63
C ARG A 96 3.87 -10.02 -0.12
N LYS A 97 3.58 -9.16 0.86
CA LYS A 97 2.24 -9.03 1.44
C LYS A 97 1.87 -7.56 1.55
N TRP A 98 0.58 -7.28 1.51
CA TRP A 98 0.11 -5.95 1.85
C TRP A 98 -1.14 -6.03 2.72
N VAL A 99 -1.35 -5.00 3.52
CA VAL A 99 -2.42 -4.96 4.50
C VAL A 99 -3.34 -3.79 4.19
N LEU A 100 -4.64 -4.07 4.19
CA LEU A 100 -5.68 -3.05 4.06
C LEU A 100 -6.02 -2.56 5.46
N ILE A 101 -5.86 -1.25 5.69
CA ILE A 101 -6.06 -0.61 7.00
C ILE A 101 -7.12 0.47 6.82
N ASP A 102 -8.17 0.44 7.69
CA ASP A 102 -9.24 1.43 7.58
C ASP A 102 -8.83 2.79 8.18
N GLY A 103 -9.73 3.76 8.10
CA GLY A 103 -9.47 5.12 8.57
C GLY A 103 -9.24 5.25 10.06
N THR A 104 -9.58 4.22 10.85
CA THR A 104 -9.34 4.21 12.29
C THR A 104 -8.00 3.58 12.65
N GLY A 105 -7.27 3.05 11.66
CA GLY A 105 -6.01 2.36 11.89
C GLY A 105 -6.19 0.86 12.11
N LYS A 106 -7.38 0.33 11.94
CA LYS A 106 -7.66 -1.09 12.11
C LYS A 106 -7.25 -1.86 10.87
N GLU A 107 -6.46 -2.93 11.06
CA GLU A 107 -6.11 -3.86 10.00
C GLU A 107 -7.34 -4.68 9.63
N LEU A 108 -7.76 -4.60 8.37
CA LEU A 108 -8.94 -5.31 7.88
C LEU A 108 -8.60 -6.65 7.27
N LYS A 109 -7.61 -6.69 6.37
CA LYS A 109 -7.29 -7.93 5.68
C LYS A 109 -5.87 -7.87 5.10
N ARG A 110 -5.28 -9.02 4.97
CA ARG A 110 -3.96 -9.20 4.34
C ARG A 110 -4.10 -9.88 2.99
N TYR A 111 -3.31 -9.41 2.04
CA TYR A 111 -3.34 -9.91 0.67
C TYR A 111 -1.92 -10.25 0.20
N ALA A 112 -1.84 -11.14 -0.77
CA ALA A 112 -0.58 -11.41 -1.45
C ALA A 112 -0.20 -10.20 -2.30
N LEU A 113 1.06 -9.78 -2.23
CA LEU A 113 1.57 -8.68 -3.04
C LEU A 113 2.22 -9.26 -4.29
N VAL A 114 1.41 -9.43 -5.33
CA VAL A 114 1.85 -10.05 -6.58
C VAL A 114 2.17 -9.03 -7.68
N LYS A 115 1.85 -7.75 -7.43
CA LYS A 115 2.13 -6.67 -8.40
C LYS A 115 3.54 -6.13 -8.18
N TYR A 116 4.47 -6.70 -8.89
CA TYR A 116 5.85 -6.25 -8.90
C TYR A 116 5.97 -4.75 -9.26
N GLU A 117 5.07 -4.27 -10.08
CA GLU A 117 5.04 -2.88 -10.51
C GLU A 117 4.91 -1.90 -9.34
N LEU A 118 4.32 -2.32 -8.21
CA LEU A 118 4.24 -1.47 -7.02
C LEU A 118 5.62 -1.23 -6.39
N LEU A 119 6.49 -2.22 -6.41
CA LEU A 119 7.87 -2.04 -5.95
C LEU A 119 8.61 -1.07 -6.87
N ARG A 120 8.40 -1.21 -8.17
CA ARG A 120 8.97 -0.30 -9.15
C ARG A 120 8.45 1.12 -8.92
N PHE A 121 7.17 1.27 -8.66
CA PHE A 121 6.54 2.54 -8.34
C PHE A 121 7.18 3.17 -7.10
N ALA A 122 7.32 2.39 -6.02
CA ALA A 122 7.95 2.86 -4.78
C ALA A 122 9.40 3.28 -5.01
N HIS A 123 10.13 2.55 -5.85
CA HIS A 123 11.50 2.89 -6.19
C HIS A 123 11.57 4.21 -6.98
N CYS A 124 10.59 4.49 -7.82
CA CYS A 124 10.52 5.76 -8.53
C CYS A 124 10.24 6.92 -7.57
N ILE A 125 9.43 6.69 -6.53
CA ILE A 125 9.12 7.73 -5.54
C ILE A 125 10.29 7.95 -4.57
N PHE A 126 10.97 6.87 -4.18
CA PHE A 126 12.09 6.91 -3.24
C PHE A 126 13.35 6.28 -3.85
N PRO A 127 13.92 6.91 -4.89
CA PRO A 127 15.04 6.29 -5.62
C PRO A 127 16.33 6.20 -4.81
N ASN A 128 16.44 6.96 -3.73
CA ASN A 128 17.64 6.99 -2.89
C ASN A 128 17.52 6.11 -1.64
N ASP A 129 16.38 5.46 -1.42
CA ASP A 129 16.26 4.57 -0.28
C ASP A 129 16.97 3.25 -0.58
N GLU A 130 17.90 2.90 0.31
CA GLU A 130 18.75 1.74 0.12
C GLU A 130 17.96 0.43 0.14
N MET A 131 17.04 0.28 1.10
CA MET A 131 16.26 -0.95 1.22
C MET A 131 15.36 -1.18 0.01
N ILE A 132 14.64 -0.15 -0.43
CA ILE A 132 13.77 -0.25 -1.60
C ILE A 132 14.60 -0.53 -2.85
N THR A 133 15.74 0.14 -3.00
CA THR A 133 16.63 -0.08 -4.14
C THR A 133 17.16 -1.51 -4.16
N ASN A 134 17.56 -2.03 -2.99
CA ASN A 134 18.05 -3.42 -2.90
C ASN A 134 16.96 -4.43 -3.22
N LEU A 135 15.75 -4.21 -2.70
CA LEU A 135 14.61 -5.09 -3.00
C LEU A 135 14.28 -5.06 -4.48
N TYR A 136 14.27 -3.87 -5.09
CA TYR A 136 14.00 -3.71 -6.50
C TYR A 136 15.05 -4.44 -7.35
N ASN A 137 16.34 -4.22 -7.06
CA ASN A 137 17.42 -4.85 -7.80
C ASN A 137 17.41 -6.37 -7.67
N THR A 138 17.09 -6.88 -6.48
CA THR A 138 17.01 -8.31 -6.25
C THR A 138 15.84 -8.94 -7.00
N SER A 139 14.71 -8.24 -7.06
CA SER A 139 13.49 -8.75 -7.69
C SER A 139 13.54 -8.71 -9.21
N THR A 140 14.38 -7.87 -9.81
CA THR A 140 14.50 -7.74 -11.27
C THR A 140 15.43 -8.76 -11.91
N LYS A 141 16.08 -9.57 -11.11
CA LYS A 141 17.04 -10.58 -11.64
C LYS A 141 16.38 -11.92 -11.96
#